data_16f23fa6fce5da54e25886ef27310782
#
_entry.id   16f23fa6fce5da54e25886ef27310782
#
_cell.length_a   1.000
_cell.length_b   1.000
_cell.length_c   1.000
_cell.angle_alpha   90.00
_cell.angle_beta   90.00
_cell.angle_gamma   90.00
#
_symmetry.space_group_name_H-M   'P 1'
#
loop_
_entity.id
_entity.type
_entity.pdbx_description
1 polymer ?
#
loop_
_entity_poly.entity_id
_entity_poly.type
_entity_poly.pdbx_seq_one_letter_code
_entity_poly.pdbx_strand_id
1 'polypeptide(L)'
;MNDKIMMKRDIVIIGGGPAGLAAALAAKKEGAESILILERDKELGGILNQCIHNGFGLHTFQEELTGPEYAARFIRMVKEQQIEYRLNTMVMDISQDKVITAMSRQEGMYQIRAKAVILAMGCRERPRGALNIPGYRPAGIYSAGTAQRLVNMEGFMPGKKVVILGSGDIGLIMARRMTLEGAEVKAVAELMPYSG
;
A
#
# COMPACT_ATOMS: atom_id res chain seq x y z
N MET A 1 -24.19 -15.36 -23.17
CA MET A 1 -23.38 -14.46 -22.31
C MET A 1 -24.17 -14.29 -21.03
N ASN A 2 -23.66 -14.81 -19.90
CA ASN A 2 -24.33 -14.63 -18.61
C ASN A 2 -24.29 -13.15 -18.24
N ASP A 3 -25.47 -12.53 -18.16
CA ASP A 3 -25.64 -11.23 -17.50
C ASP A 3 -25.25 -11.37 -16.02
N LYS A 4 -23.94 -11.28 -15.74
CA LYS A 4 -23.50 -11.14 -14.35
C LYS A 4 -24.08 -9.83 -13.85
N ILE A 5 -24.93 -9.91 -12.85
CA ILE A 5 -25.60 -8.77 -12.23
C ILE A 5 -24.55 -7.71 -11.91
N MET A 6 -24.59 -6.61 -12.63
CA MET A 6 -23.66 -5.50 -12.44
C MET A 6 -24.01 -4.79 -11.13
N MET A 7 -23.13 -4.84 -10.18
CA MET A 7 -23.26 -4.04 -8.95
C MET A 7 -23.25 -2.55 -9.27
N LYS A 8 -24.07 -1.76 -8.56
CA LYS A 8 -24.05 -0.30 -8.66
C LYS A 8 -23.59 0.31 -7.35
N ARG A 9 -22.74 1.33 -7.42
CA ARG A 9 -22.28 2.09 -6.25
C ARG A 9 -22.22 3.59 -6.59
N ASP A 10 -22.39 4.42 -5.57
CA ASP A 10 -22.19 5.86 -5.74
C ASP A 10 -20.71 6.13 -5.93
N ILE A 11 -19.89 5.62 -5.04
CA ILE A 11 -18.44 5.81 -5.07
C ILE A 11 -17.74 4.47 -4.95
N VAL A 12 -16.79 4.21 -5.85
CA VAL A 12 -15.85 3.09 -5.73
C VAL A 12 -14.45 3.66 -5.53
N ILE A 13 -13.77 3.20 -4.48
CA ILE A 13 -12.42 3.62 -4.14
C ILE A 13 -11.48 2.45 -4.42
N ILE A 14 -10.47 2.69 -5.23
CA ILE A 14 -9.49 1.66 -5.62
C ILE A 14 -8.24 1.84 -4.79
N GLY A 15 -8.03 0.93 -3.84
CA GLY A 15 -6.97 0.93 -2.85
C GLY A 15 -7.46 1.26 -1.44
N GLY A 16 -7.22 0.34 -0.51
CA GLY A 16 -7.58 0.44 0.91
C GLY A 16 -6.43 0.95 1.80
N GLY A 17 -5.48 1.69 1.21
CA GLY A 17 -4.41 2.37 1.93
C GLY A 17 -4.88 3.67 2.60
N PRO A 18 -3.95 4.48 3.18
CA PRO A 18 -4.31 5.69 3.93
C PRO A 18 -5.20 6.66 3.16
N ALA A 19 -4.87 6.92 1.90
CA ALA A 19 -5.65 7.82 1.06
C ALA A 19 -7.07 7.29 0.79
N GLY A 20 -7.21 5.98 0.51
CA GLY A 20 -8.51 5.36 0.26
C GLY A 20 -9.40 5.33 1.49
N LEU A 21 -8.84 5.01 2.65
CA LEU A 21 -9.57 5.01 3.92
C LEU A 21 -10.06 6.41 4.28
N ALA A 22 -9.20 7.42 4.17
CA ALA A 22 -9.57 8.81 4.41
C ALA A 22 -10.64 9.31 3.43
N ALA A 23 -10.50 8.98 2.14
CA ALA A 23 -11.47 9.33 1.11
C ALA A 23 -12.84 8.69 1.36
N ALA A 24 -12.88 7.42 1.82
CA ALA A 24 -14.12 6.73 2.15
C ALA A 24 -14.86 7.41 3.31
N LEU A 25 -14.14 7.76 4.36
CA LEU A 25 -14.71 8.46 5.51
C LEU A 25 -15.21 9.87 5.15
N ALA A 26 -14.45 10.60 4.35
CA ALA A 26 -14.85 11.90 3.86
C ALA A 26 -16.12 11.80 2.98
N ALA A 27 -16.16 10.86 2.04
CA ALA A 27 -17.33 10.64 1.19
C ALA A 27 -18.58 10.28 2.01
N LYS A 28 -18.40 9.45 3.05
CA LYS A 28 -19.51 9.10 3.96
C LYS A 28 -20.03 10.30 4.74
N LYS A 29 -19.13 11.14 5.23
CA LYS A 29 -19.45 12.39 5.92
C LYS A 29 -20.24 13.37 5.04
N GLU A 30 -19.90 13.43 3.75
CA GLU A 30 -20.58 14.27 2.74
C GLU A 30 -21.89 13.63 2.21
N GLY A 31 -22.36 12.53 2.80
CA GLY A 31 -23.66 11.94 2.50
C GLY A 31 -23.68 10.91 1.37
N ALA A 32 -22.54 10.40 0.92
CA ALA A 32 -22.56 9.28 -0.02
C ALA A 32 -23.16 8.02 0.65
N GLU A 33 -24.17 7.43 0.03
CA GLU A 33 -24.92 6.32 0.62
C GLU A 33 -24.22 4.98 0.36
N SER A 34 -23.71 4.77 -0.86
CA SER A 34 -23.15 3.51 -1.32
C SER A 34 -21.68 3.66 -1.71
N ILE A 35 -20.79 3.36 -0.76
CA ILE A 35 -19.33 3.43 -0.93
C ILE A 35 -18.77 2.02 -0.88
N LEU A 36 -17.84 1.70 -1.80
CA LEU A 36 -17.12 0.43 -1.83
C LEU A 36 -15.61 0.69 -1.99
N ILE A 37 -14.82 0.12 -1.09
CA ILE A 37 -13.36 0.08 -1.20
C ILE A 37 -12.95 -1.27 -1.81
N LEU A 38 -12.13 -1.25 -2.86
CA LEU A 38 -11.52 -2.45 -3.45
C LEU A 38 -10.04 -2.49 -3.09
N GLU A 39 -9.64 -3.51 -2.35
CA GLU A 39 -8.24 -3.71 -1.93
C GLU A 39 -7.70 -5.05 -2.44
N ARG A 40 -6.54 -5.01 -3.09
CA ARG A 40 -5.89 -6.20 -3.66
C ARG A 40 -5.23 -7.09 -2.61
N ASP A 41 -4.82 -6.51 -1.48
CA ASP A 41 -4.16 -7.25 -0.40
C ASP A 41 -5.19 -7.95 0.50
N LYS A 42 -4.71 -8.79 1.39
CA LYS A 42 -5.51 -9.55 2.37
C LYS A 42 -6.06 -8.68 3.50
N GLU A 43 -5.60 -7.42 3.61
CA GLU A 43 -5.99 -6.49 4.67
C GLU A 43 -5.96 -5.04 4.18
N LEU A 44 -6.71 -4.17 4.87
CA LEU A 44 -6.67 -2.73 4.68
C LEU A 44 -5.41 -2.13 5.35
N GLY A 45 -5.06 -0.89 4.97
CA GLY A 45 -3.91 -0.16 5.55
C GLY A 45 -2.80 0.12 4.54
N GLY A 46 -2.69 -0.71 3.49
CA GLY A 46 -1.73 -0.51 2.42
C GLY A 46 -0.28 -0.42 2.91
N ILE A 47 0.47 0.56 2.44
CA ILE A 47 1.89 0.75 2.79
C ILE A 47 2.12 0.97 4.29
N LEU A 48 1.14 1.50 5.03
CA LEU A 48 1.27 1.73 6.47
C LEU A 48 1.54 0.44 7.25
N ASN A 49 1.02 -0.69 6.80
CA ASN A 49 1.19 -1.96 7.50
C ASN A 49 2.65 -2.41 7.58
N GLN A 50 3.50 -1.99 6.64
CA GLN A 50 4.94 -2.28 6.69
C GLN A 50 5.78 -1.16 7.31
N CYS A 51 5.20 0.02 7.56
CA CYS A 51 5.88 1.18 8.14
C CYS A 51 5.83 1.12 9.68
N ILE A 52 6.56 0.19 10.30
CA ILE A 52 6.52 -0.04 11.76
C ILE A 52 7.34 0.98 12.57
N HIS A 53 7.92 2.01 11.92
CA HIS A 53 8.57 3.13 12.59
C HIS A 53 7.55 4.19 13.01
N ASN A 54 7.90 5.02 13.97
CA ASN A 54 7.11 6.16 14.44
C ASN A 54 7.13 7.30 13.41
N GLY A 55 6.28 8.32 13.65
CA GLY A 55 6.19 9.54 12.84
C GLY A 55 4.82 9.77 12.21
N PHE A 56 3.87 8.88 12.43
CA PHE A 56 2.49 9.03 11.96
C PHE A 56 1.59 9.61 13.06
N GLY A 57 0.51 10.25 12.67
CA GLY A 57 -0.57 10.65 13.58
C GLY A 57 -0.44 12.02 14.24
N LEU A 58 0.73 12.63 14.29
CA LEU A 58 0.96 13.90 14.99
C LEU A 58 -0.01 15.01 14.58
N HIS A 59 -0.23 15.20 13.28
CA HIS A 59 -1.16 16.21 12.77
C HIS A 59 -2.64 15.80 12.88
N THR A 60 -2.93 14.51 12.75
CA THR A 60 -4.32 14.02 12.69
C THR A 60 -4.89 13.68 14.06
N PHE A 61 -4.08 13.06 14.91
CA PHE A 61 -4.52 12.52 16.21
C PHE A 61 -3.82 13.18 17.39
N GLN A 62 -2.87 14.09 17.17
CA GLN A 62 -2.04 14.71 18.19
C GLN A 62 -1.26 13.67 19.02
N GLU A 63 -0.95 12.53 18.41
CA GLU A 63 -0.22 11.41 18.99
C GLU A 63 0.82 10.90 18.00
N GLU A 64 1.96 10.45 18.52
CA GLU A 64 2.98 9.78 17.72
C GLU A 64 2.64 8.29 17.63
N LEU A 65 2.38 7.82 16.42
CA LEU A 65 1.96 6.45 16.11
C LEU A 65 2.91 5.80 15.13
N THR A 66 2.94 4.48 15.14
CA THR A 66 3.49 3.69 14.04
C THR A 66 2.50 3.64 12.86
N GLY A 67 2.98 3.25 11.67
CA GLY A 67 2.10 3.09 10.51
C GLY A 67 0.91 2.16 10.75
N PRO A 68 1.11 0.94 11.29
CA PRO A 68 0.00 0.05 11.62
C PRO A 68 -1.00 0.61 12.62
N GLU A 69 -0.55 1.31 13.66
CA GLU A 69 -1.43 1.96 14.63
C GLU A 69 -2.27 3.07 13.98
N TYR A 70 -1.65 3.87 13.14
CA TYR A 70 -2.36 4.90 12.36
C TYR A 70 -3.40 4.26 11.43
N ALA A 71 -3.03 3.23 10.69
CA ALA A 71 -3.94 2.49 9.82
C ALA A 71 -5.11 1.89 10.60
N ALA A 72 -4.83 1.28 11.76
CA ALA A 72 -5.85 0.65 12.60
C ALA A 72 -6.93 1.63 13.05
N ARG A 73 -6.60 2.90 13.33
CA ARG A 73 -7.57 3.93 13.67
C ARG A 73 -8.54 4.21 12.52
N PHE A 74 -8.01 4.42 11.32
CA PHE A 74 -8.84 4.65 10.13
C PHE A 74 -9.69 3.42 9.76
N ILE A 75 -9.12 2.22 9.85
CA ILE A 75 -9.84 0.97 9.60
C ILE A 75 -11.00 0.81 10.59
N ARG A 76 -10.79 1.15 11.86
CA ARG A 76 -11.85 1.14 12.88
C ARG A 76 -12.97 2.08 12.49
N MET A 77 -12.67 3.34 12.14
CA MET A 77 -13.68 4.31 11.71
C MET A 77 -14.48 3.84 10.49
N VAL A 78 -13.80 3.23 9.50
CA VAL A 78 -14.45 2.65 8.31
C VAL A 78 -15.44 1.55 8.70
N LYS A 79 -15.05 0.68 9.64
CA LYS A 79 -15.92 -0.40 10.15
C LYS A 79 -17.10 0.15 10.97
N GLU A 80 -16.89 1.11 11.84
CA GLU A 80 -17.91 1.76 12.65
C GLU A 80 -18.97 2.46 11.78
N GLN A 81 -18.54 3.06 10.68
CA GLN A 81 -19.44 3.67 9.69
C GLN A 81 -20.02 2.69 8.67
N GLN A 82 -19.76 1.39 8.84
CA GLN A 82 -20.29 0.32 7.99
C GLN A 82 -19.99 0.53 6.50
N ILE A 83 -18.84 1.10 6.17
CA ILE A 83 -18.40 1.26 4.78
C ILE A 83 -17.99 -0.10 4.23
N GLU A 84 -18.59 -0.50 3.11
CA GLU A 84 -18.27 -1.78 2.45
C GLU A 84 -16.83 -1.78 1.90
N TYR A 85 -16.12 -2.88 2.08
CA TYR A 85 -14.82 -3.12 1.46
C TYR A 85 -14.66 -4.58 1.04
N ARG A 86 -13.87 -4.79 -0.01
CA ARG A 86 -13.53 -6.12 -0.53
C ARG A 86 -12.03 -6.28 -0.59
N LEU A 87 -11.52 -7.26 0.12
CA LEU A 87 -10.12 -7.65 0.17
C LEU A 87 -9.82 -8.70 -0.91
N ASN A 88 -8.54 -8.95 -1.17
CA ASN A 88 -8.08 -9.91 -2.18
C ASN A 88 -8.76 -9.67 -3.55
N THR A 89 -9.05 -8.41 -3.85
CA THR A 89 -9.79 -8.00 -5.03
C THR A 89 -8.93 -7.08 -5.91
N MET A 90 -8.54 -7.58 -7.06
CA MET A 90 -7.76 -6.84 -8.04
C MET A 90 -8.68 -6.13 -9.03
N VAL A 91 -8.49 -4.83 -9.18
CA VAL A 91 -9.11 -4.08 -10.28
C VAL A 91 -8.26 -4.26 -11.54
N MET A 92 -8.89 -4.73 -12.59
CA MET A 92 -8.24 -5.06 -13.88
C MET A 92 -8.38 -3.95 -14.89
N ASP A 93 -9.53 -3.27 -14.89
CA ASP A 93 -9.85 -2.22 -15.86
C ASP A 93 -10.91 -1.25 -15.34
N ILE A 94 -10.91 -0.05 -15.88
CA ILE A 94 -11.90 1.00 -15.64
C ILE A 94 -12.26 1.62 -16.98
N SER A 95 -13.50 1.45 -17.41
CA SER A 95 -13.98 2.07 -18.65
C SER A 95 -14.27 3.56 -18.48
N GLN A 96 -14.40 4.28 -19.60
CA GLN A 96 -14.79 5.70 -19.60
C GLN A 96 -16.17 5.93 -18.95
N ASP A 97 -17.06 4.94 -19.05
CA ASP A 97 -18.39 4.96 -18.41
C ASP A 97 -18.36 4.61 -16.91
N LYS A 98 -17.17 4.57 -16.32
CA LYS A 98 -16.95 4.22 -14.90
C LYS A 98 -17.48 2.82 -14.54
N VAL A 99 -17.33 1.86 -15.47
CA VAL A 99 -17.52 0.44 -15.19
C VAL A 99 -16.15 -0.14 -14.81
N ILE A 100 -16.07 -0.62 -13.58
CA ILE A 100 -14.86 -1.22 -13.01
C ILE A 100 -14.95 -2.72 -13.19
N THR A 101 -13.96 -3.33 -13.84
CA THR A 101 -13.79 -4.78 -13.90
C THR A 101 -12.87 -5.21 -12.79
N ALA A 102 -13.36 -6.00 -11.86
CA ALA A 102 -12.63 -6.52 -10.72
C ALA A 102 -12.59 -8.05 -10.73
N MET A 103 -11.59 -8.61 -10.07
CA MET A 103 -11.40 -10.06 -9.95
C MET A 103 -11.01 -10.44 -8.52
N SER A 104 -11.62 -11.48 -8.00
CA SER A 104 -11.24 -12.14 -6.76
C SER A 104 -11.25 -13.66 -6.92
N ARG A 105 -10.59 -14.39 -5.99
CA ARG A 105 -10.64 -15.86 -6.01
C ARG A 105 -12.04 -16.42 -5.77
N GLN A 106 -12.85 -15.71 -4.98
CA GLN A 106 -14.16 -16.18 -4.55
C GLN A 106 -15.23 -15.96 -5.62
N GLU A 107 -15.22 -14.79 -6.28
CA GLU A 107 -16.28 -14.38 -7.19
C GLU A 107 -15.87 -14.48 -8.68
N GLY A 108 -14.58 -14.73 -8.95
CA GLY A 108 -14.04 -14.64 -10.30
C GLY A 108 -14.04 -13.20 -10.81
N MET A 109 -14.26 -13.00 -12.11
CA MET A 109 -14.40 -11.67 -12.72
C MET A 109 -15.83 -11.17 -12.59
N TYR A 110 -16.00 -9.91 -12.21
CA TYR A 110 -17.26 -9.22 -12.11
C TYR A 110 -17.14 -7.72 -12.41
N GLN A 111 -18.26 -7.05 -12.64
CA GLN A 111 -18.30 -5.65 -12.99
C GLN A 111 -19.09 -4.82 -11.97
N ILE A 112 -18.62 -3.60 -11.73
CA ILE A 112 -19.23 -2.63 -10.84
C ILE A 112 -19.37 -1.31 -11.59
N ARG A 113 -20.59 -0.78 -11.68
CA ARG A 113 -20.83 0.57 -12.21
C ARG A 113 -20.80 1.57 -11.07
N ALA A 114 -19.95 2.59 -11.18
CA ALA A 114 -19.84 3.67 -10.21
C ALA A 114 -20.35 4.99 -10.78
N LYS A 115 -20.92 5.86 -9.92
CA LYS A 115 -21.15 7.27 -10.28
C LYS A 115 -19.83 8.05 -10.27
N ALA A 116 -18.95 7.74 -9.30
CA ALA A 116 -17.61 8.30 -9.20
C ALA A 116 -16.60 7.23 -8.82
N VAL A 117 -15.35 7.38 -9.29
CA VAL A 117 -14.23 6.49 -8.96
C VAL A 117 -13.11 7.32 -8.36
N ILE A 118 -12.58 6.87 -7.21
CA ILE A 118 -11.42 7.47 -6.55
C ILE A 118 -10.24 6.51 -6.69
N LEU A 119 -9.15 6.99 -7.29
CA LEU A 119 -7.92 6.23 -7.46
C LEU A 119 -6.99 6.49 -6.27
N ALA A 120 -6.84 5.51 -5.38
CA ALA A 120 -6.01 5.57 -4.17
C ALA A 120 -4.99 4.43 -4.13
N MET A 121 -4.47 4.04 -5.29
CA MET A 121 -3.66 2.84 -5.50
C MET A 121 -2.21 2.97 -5.00
N GLY A 122 -1.82 4.14 -4.50
CA GLY A 122 -0.45 4.44 -4.12
C GLY A 122 0.50 4.49 -5.32
N CYS A 123 1.77 4.28 -5.06
CA CYS A 123 2.80 4.19 -6.09
C CYS A 123 3.62 2.90 -5.92
N ARG A 124 4.43 2.61 -6.92
CA ARG A 124 5.36 1.50 -6.89
C ARG A 124 6.79 2.02 -7.01
N GLU A 125 7.68 1.48 -6.20
CA GLU A 125 9.11 1.73 -6.35
C GLU A 125 9.60 1.31 -7.75
N ARG A 126 10.60 1.99 -8.24
CA ARG A 126 11.27 1.58 -9.48
C ARG A 126 11.93 0.22 -9.27
N PRO A 127 11.59 -0.80 -10.07
CA PRO A 127 12.28 -2.08 -9.99
C PRO A 127 13.71 -1.94 -10.49
N ARG A 128 14.56 -2.87 -10.12
CA ARG A 128 15.97 -2.90 -10.51
C ARG A 128 16.20 -2.66 -12.01
N GLY A 129 15.36 -3.23 -12.86
CA GLY A 129 15.47 -3.05 -14.31
C GLY A 129 15.29 -1.60 -14.78
N ALA A 130 14.39 -0.87 -14.12
CA ALA A 130 14.15 0.55 -14.42
C ALA A 130 15.21 1.49 -13.83
N LEU A 131 15.98 1.03 -12.85
CA LEU A 131 17.11 1.77 -12.27
C LEU A 131 18.39 1.64 -13.11
N ASN A 132 18.40 0.74 -14.09
CA ASN A 132 19.56 0.48 -14.97
C ASN A 132 20.87 0.23 -14.19
N ILE A 133 20.79 -0.46 -13.06
CA ILE A 133 21.98 -0.79 -12.26
C ILE A 133 22.87 -1.71 -13.10
N PRO A 134 24.12 -1.29 -13.44
CA PRO A 134 25.00 -2.04 -14.29
C PRO A 134 25.53 -3.31 -13.62
N GLY A 135 26.09 -4.21 -14.41
CA GLY A 135 26.76 -5.43 -13.96
C GLY A 135 25.88 -6.68 -14.03
N TYR A 136 26.33 -7.71 -13.33
CA TYR A 136 25.61 -8.97 -13.23
C TYR A 136 24.28 -8.78 -12.51
N ARG A 137 23.32 -9.60 -12.86
CA ARG A 137 21.98 -9.56 -12.24
C ARG A 137 21.78 -10.73 -11.26
N PRO A 138 22.51 -10.79 -10.14
CA PRO A 138 22.37 -11.86 -9.17
C PRO A 138 21.01 -11.78 -8.45
N ALA A 139 20.64 -12.87 -7.81
CA ALA A 139 19.61 -12.85 -6.77
C ALA A 139 20.05 -11.96 -5.59
N GLY A 140 19.12 -11.48 -4.79
CA GLY A 140 19.43 -10.67 -3.61
C GLY A 140 19.44 -9.17 -3.85
N ILE A 141 19.03 -8.70 -5.04
CA ILE A 141 18.81 -7.26 -5.30
C ILE A 141 17.32 -6.96 -5.14
N TYR A 142 16.98 -6.20 -4.11
CA TYR A 142 15.61 -5.82 -3.76
C TYR A 142 15.45 -4.31 -3.79
N SER A 143 14.23 -3.84 -4.09
CA SER A 143 13.85 -2.48 -3.72
C SER A 143 13.67 -2.38 -2.21
N ALA A 144 13.86 -1.17 -1.65
CA ALA A 144 13.79 -0.97 -0.19
C ALA A 144 12.42 -1.35 0.37
N GLY A 145 11.31 -0.99 -0.30
CA GLY A 145 9.97 -1.36 0.15
C GLY A 145 9.67 -2.85 0.05
N THR A 146 10.26 -3.57 -0.94
CA THR A 146 10.18 -5.04 -0.96
C THR A 146 10.91 -5.65 0.21
N ALA A 147 12.13 -5.18 0.52
CA ALA A 147 12.87 -5.64 1.69
C ALA A 147 12.13 -5.31 2.99
N GLN A 148 11.53 -4.11 3.09
CA GLN A 148 10.71 -3.71 4.23
C GLN A 148 9.52 -4.64 4.44
N ARG A 149 8.79 -4.98 3.38
CA ARG A 149 7.67 -5.93 3.47
C ARG A 149 8.14 -7.30 3.96
N LEU A 150 9.21 -7.83 3.36
CA LEU A 150 9.76 -9.13 3.76
C LEU A 150 10.11 -9.19 5.24
N VAL A 151 10.80 -8.16 5.75
CA VAL A 151 11.21 -8.10 7.15
C VAL A 151 10.04 -7.85 8.09
N ASN A 152 9.23 -6.82 7.80
CA ASN A 152 8.24 -6.30 8.76
C ASN A 152 6.91 -7.04 8.73
N MET A 153 6.52 -7.63 7.60
CA MET A 153 5.22 -8.30 7.45
C MET A 153 5.33 -9.81 7.28
N GLU A 154 6.38 -10.28 6.60
CA GLU A 154 6.51 -11.70 6.26
C GLU A 154 7.52 -12.45 7.17
N GLY A 155 8.30 -11.71 7.98
CA GLY A 155 9.28 -12.30 8.90
C GLY A 155 10.52 -12.92 8.22
N PHE A 156 10.82 -12.50 6.99
CA PHE A 156 11.97 -12.99 6.23
C PHE A 156 13.11 -11.99 6.21
N MET A 157 14.32 -12.44 6.53
CA MET A 157 15.53 -11.63 6.36
C MET A 157 16.08 -11.80 4.93
N PRO A 158 16.01 -10.76 4.07
CA PRO A 158 16.44 -10.87 2.67
C PRO A 158 17.96 -11.04 2.50
N GLY A 159 18.74 -10.69 3.51
CA GLY A 159 20.19 -10.86 3.49
C GLY A 159 20.83 -10.58 4.83
N LYS A 160 21.93 -11.32 5.14
CA LYS A 160 22.71 -11.12 6.39
C LYS A 160 23.79 -10.06 6.26
N LYS A 161 24.32 -9.86 5.07
CA LYS A 161 25.27 -8.77 4.73
C LYS A 161 24.64 -7.91 3.66
N VAL A 162 24.48 -6.62 3.94
CA VAL A 162 23.63 -5.72 3.16
C VAL A 162 24.42 -4.49 2.75
N VAL A 163 24.25 -4.10 1.50
CA VAL A 163 24.63 -2.79 0.98
C VAL A 163 23.34 -2.10 0.51
N ILE A 164 23.18 -0.86 0.89
CA ILE A 164 22.02 -0.05 0.51
C ILE A 164 22.49 1.02 -0.48
N LEU A 165 21.80 1.13 -1.61
CA LEU A 165 22.03 2.15 -2.61
C LEU A 165 20.96 3.23 -2.48
N GLY A 166 21.36 4.41 -2.03
CA GLY A 166 20.52 5.56 -1.72
C GLY A 166 20.40 5.81 -0.23
N SER A 167 20.56 7.06 0.19
CA SER A 167 20.45 7.51 1.58
C SER A 167 19.19 8.33 1.87
N GLY A 168 18.19 8.24 1.01
CA GLY A 168 16.87 8.80 1.30
C GLY A 168 16.20 8.08 2.49
N ASP A 169 15.12 8.65 3.03
CA ASP A 169 14.44 8.18 4.24
C ASP A 169 14.27 6.67 4.30
N ILE A 170 13.73 6.06 3.23
CA ILE A 170 13.47 4.61 3.23
C ILE A 170 14.78 3.80 3.28
N GLY A 171 15.86 4.29 2.66
CA GLY A 171 17.16 3.65 2.73
C GLY A 171 17.72 3.63 4.15
N LEU A 172 17.67 4.76 4.85
CA LEU A 172 18.15 4.91 6.23
C LEU A 172 17.27 4.15 7.22
N ILE A 173 15.94 4.18 7.06
CA ILE A 173 14.98 3.39 7.84
C ILE A 173 15.31 1.90 7.72
N MET A 174 15.57 1.42 6.50
CA MET A 174 15.89 0.01 6.27
C MET A 174 17.29 -0.36 6.78
N ALA A 175 18.27 0.54 6.68
CA ALA A 175 19.59 0.33 7.29
C ALA A 175 19.46 0.07 8.78
N ARG A 176 18.76 0.94 9.49
CA ARG A 176 18.46 0.80 10.92
C ARG A 176 17.68 -0.49 11.20
N ARG A 177 16.59 -0.74 10.46
CA ARG A 177 15.73 -1.89 10.70
C ARG A 177 16.46 -3.20 10.55
N MET A 178 17.17 -3.39 9.44
CA MET A 178 17.91 -4.63 9.18
C MET A 178 19.05 -4.86 10.17
N THR A 179 19.69 -3.79 10.64
CA THR A 179 20.70 -3.89 11.71
C THR A 179 20.07 -4.39 13.02
N LEU A 180 18.91 -3.88 13.39
CA LEU A 180 18.18 -4.31 14.60
C LEU A 180 17.71 -5.78 14.51
N GLU A 181 17.45 -6.26 13.29
CA GLU A 181 17.10 -7.68 13.05
C GLU A 181 18.34 -8.59 12.89
N GLY A 182 19.55 -8.06 13.10
CA GLY A 182 20.77 -8.85 13.12
C GLY A 182 21.50 -8.97 11.77
N ALA A 183 21.14 -8.18 10.77
CA ALA A 183 21.93 -8.07 9.55
C ALA A 183 23.11 -7.12 9.75
N GLU A 184 24.21 -7.37 9.06
CA GLU A 184 25.36 -6.49 8.98
C GLU A 184 25.21 -5.55 7.79
N VAL A 185 24.85 -4.29 8.02
CA VAL A 185 24.80 -3.26 6.98
C VAL A 185 26.23 -2.77 6.74
N LYS A 186 26.82 -3.19 5.64
CA LYS A 186 28.23 -2.88 5.29
C LYS A 186 28.42 -1.47 4.78
N ALA A 187 27.44 -0.94 4.05
CA ALA A 187 27.50 0.40 3.49
C ALA A 187 26.12 0.92 3.13
N VAL A 188 25.97 2.23 3.21
CA VAL A 188 24.91 2.99 2.54
C VAL A 188 25.62 3.90 1.54
N ALA A 189 25.40 3.68 0.25
CA ALA A 189 26.06 4.43 -0.82
C ALA A 189 25.08 5.47 -1.38
N GLU A 190 25.58 6.69 -1.55
CA GLU A 190 24.79 7.81 -2.07
C GLU A 190 25.47 8.40 -3.31
N LEU A 191 24.67 8.80 -4.30
CA LEU A 191 25.13 9.47 -5.50
C LEU A 191 25.48 10.94 -5.23
N MET A 192 24.70 11.58 -4.36
CA MET A 192 24.90 12.99 -4.00
C MET A 192 25.98 13.13 -2.91
N PRO A 193 26.66 14.29 -2.80
CA PRO A 193 27.66 14.53 -1.76
C PRO A 193 27.08 14.73 -0.35
N TYR A 194 25.79 14.55 -0.19
CA TYR A 194 25.05 14.67 1.07
C TYR A 194 23.98 13.58 1.19
N SER A 195 23.65 13.20 2.41
CA SER A 195 22.51 12.31 2.70
C SER A 195 21.18 13.06 2.54
N GLY A 196 20.14 12.36 2.13
CA GLY A 196 18.78 12.89 2.07
C GLY A 196 18.17 13.09 3.46
#